data_3316e17f4b80a95840a268fefba80959
#
_entry.id   3316e17f4b80a95840a268fefba80959
#
_cell.length_a   1.000
_cell.length_b   1.000
_cell.length_c   1.000
_cell.angle_alpha   90.00
_cell.angle_beta   90.00
_cell.angle_gamma   90.00
#
_symmetry.space_group_name_H-M   'P 1'
#
loop_
_entity.id
_entity.type
_entity.pdbx_description
1 polymer ?
#
loop_
_entity_poly.entity_id
_entity_poly.type
_entity_poly.pdbx_seq_one_letter_code
_entity_poly.pdbx_strand_id
1 'polypeptide(L)'
;MSSRLSRYLGVLLVGWVSLPSSGQAGEAPASDAFEAWLRPPVPPADGFAPVPGSSRAPAGSEVRALAHGRVEAVSPEGRSLTLEHFYYENHELRRVRSEYAELEAVTLRPGESVTRGQVLSRVGAKGRLAVSLHAGKRLSAAEARSFTQARARLPLPASEPVLLLVSHAGNELRLYEQGREVERVEVGFGQAEGPKQVRGDNRTPVGMYFVVQKHRGTFTGAYGQYYGGHWLRVNYPNLWDAERGLAQGLITREVRDRIARAWEERKATEASTRLGSGIGFHGWAGEWSLEETGGRLSWGCIVMHNPDISRLFDRMPEGAMVVIF
;
A
#
# COMPACT_ATOMS: atom_id res chain seq x y z
N MET A 1 -6.79 70.71 37.12
CA MET A 1 -5.47 70.32 37.70
C MET A 1 -5.30 68.84 37.60
N SER A 2 -4.73 68.45 36.70
CA SER A 2 -3.85 67.64 35.94
C SER A 2 -2.96 66.76 36.83
N SER A 3 -2.97 65.50 36.62
CA SER A 3 -1.76 64.71 36.76
C SER A 3 -1.84 63.46 35.81
N ARG A 4 -0.94 63.48 34.87
CA ARG A 4 -0.66 62.38 33.95
C ARG A 4 0.06 61.25 34.69
N LEU A 5 -0.40 60.03 34.54
CA LEU A 5 0.38 58.83 34.85
C LEU A 5 0.52 57.97 33.58
N SER A 6 1.73 58.05 33.05
CA SER A 6 2.24 57.23 31.99
C SER A 6 2.37 55.79 32.50
N ARG A 7 1.70 54.85 31.85
CA ARG A 7 1.93 53.40 32.07
C ARG A 7 2.62 52.83 30.84
N TYR A 8 3.86 52.44 31.03
CA TYR A 8 4.62 51.63 30.11
C TYR A 8 3.95 50.27 30.00
N LEU A 9 3.42 49.95 28.82
CA LEU A 9 3.07 48.57 28.45
C LEU A 9 4.33 47.93 27.87
N GLY A 10 4.94 47.03 28.65
CA GLY A 10 5.96 46.14 28.15
C GLY A 10 5.30 45.10 27.25
N VAL A 11 5.61 45.13 25.96
CA VAL A 11 5.25 44.09 25.01
C VAL A 11 6.19 42.91 25.26
N LEU A 12 5.69 41.87 25.91
CA LEU A 12 6.32 40.57 25.95
C LEU A 12 6.16 39.95 24.56
N LEU A 13 7.22 40.03 23.77
CA LEU A 13 7.41 39.17 22.59
C LEU A 13 7.56 37.72 23.04
N VAL A 14 6.45 36.98 23.09
CA VAL A 14 6.48 35.56 23.17
C VAL A 14 6.93 35.05 21.80
N GLY A 15 8.23 34.78 21.68
CA GLY A 15 8.77 34.10 20.54
C GLY A 15 8.10 32.74 20.42
N TRP A 16 7.28 32.54 19.41
CA TRP A 16 6.84 31.22 18.96
C TRP A 16 8.08 30.51 18.43
N VAL A 17 8.67 29.67 19.28
CA VAL A 17 9.57 28.63 18.80
C VAL A 17 8.68 27.66 18.03
N SER A 18 8.66 27.82 16.71
CA SER A 18 8.15 26.80 15.83
C SER A 18 8.99 25.55 16.08
N LEU A 19 8.44 24.61 16.84
CA LEU A 19 8.93 23.25 16.84
C LEU A 19 8.87 22.83 15.37
N PRO A 20 9.94 22.24 14.81
CA PRO A 20 9.85 21.67 13.49
C PRO A 20 8.70 20.67 13.55
N SER A 21 7.67 20.87 12.73
CA SER A 21 6.65 19.89 12.46
C SER A 21 7.38 18.59 12.27
N SER A 22 7.06 17.60 13.08
CA SER A 22 7.48 16.22 12.88
C SER A 22 7.35 15.93 11.38
N GLY A 23 8.50 15.78 10.73
CA GLY A 23 8.56 15.68 9.30
C GLY A 23 7.50 14.68 8.86
N GLN A 24 6.63 15.09 7.98
CA GLN A 24 5.97 14.19 7.07
C GLN A 24 7.09 13.28 6.62
N ALA A 25 6.99 12.00 7.00
CA ALA A 25 7.80 10.97 6.40
C ALA A 25 7.57 11.20 4.91
N GLY A 26 8.56 11.77 4.24
CA GLY A 26 8.43 12.14 2.84
C GLY A 26 7.87 10.91 2.18
N GLU A 27 6.75 11.06 1.49
CA GLU A 27 6.24 10.03 0.62
C GLU A 27 7.42 9.59 -0.23
N ALA A 28 8.10 8.54 0.26
CA ALA A 28 8.97 7.80 -0.62
C ALA A 28 8.09 7.51 -1.81
N PRO A 29 8.51 7.82 -3.01
CA PRO A 29 7.63 7.76 -4.14
C PRO A 29 6.96 6.40 -4.11
N ALA A 30 5.68 6.38 -3.77
CA ALA A 30 4.87 5.18 -3.67
C ALA A 30 5.04 4.36 -4.96
N SER A 31 5.28 5.04 -6.08
CA SER A 31 5.67 4.47 -7.36
C SER A 31 6.86 3.53 -7.27
N ASP A 32 7.99 3.90 -6.66
CA ASP A 32 9.21 3.07 -6.67
C ASP A 32 9.05 1.81 -5.82
N ALA A 33 8.34 1.91 -4.70
CA ALA A 33 8.03 0.76 -3.86
C ALA A 33 7.11 -0.22 -4.60
N PHE A 34 6.13 0.29 -5.33
CA PHE A 34 5.23 -0.52 -6.14
C PHE A 34 5.88 -1.07 -7.40
N GLU A 35 6.75 -0.32 -8.06
CA GLU A 35 7.54 -0.85 -9.17
C GLU A 35 8.40 -2.04 -8.77
N ALA A 36 8.97 -2.03 -7.56
CA ALA A 36 9.67 -3.17 -7.01
C ALA A 36 8.73 -4.37 -6.78
N TRP A 37 7.48 -4.14 -6.39
CA TRP A 37 6.45 -5.17 -6.24
C TRP A 37 5.97 -5.75 -7.57
N LEU A 38 6.00 -4.95 -8.63
CA LEU A 38 5.56 -5.34 -9.97
C LEU A 38 6.55 -6.24 -10.69
N ARG A 39 7.80 -6.30 -10.23
CA ARG A 39 8.81 -7.17 -10.84
C ARG A 39 8.53 -8.63 -10.46
N PRO A 40 8.49 -9.55 -11.43
CA PRO A 40 8.30 -10.96 -11.13
C PRO A 40 9.40 -11.44 -10.18
N PRO A 41 9.07 -12.30 -9.19
CA PRO A 41 10.07 -12.90 -8.34
C PRO A 41 11.03 -13.72 -9.20
N VAL A 42 12.32 -13.52 -8.99
CA VAL A 42 13.33 -14.41 -9.57
C VAL A 42 13.17 -15.76 -8.89
N PRO A 43 12.97 -16.87 -9.62
CA PRO A 43 12.93 -18.18 -9.01
C PRO A 43 14.20 -18.39 -8.18
N PRO A 44 14.14 -18.98 -6.98
CA PRO A 44 15.33 -19.39 -6.28
C PRO A 44 16.03 -20.41 -7.19
N ALA A 45 17.13 -20.00 -7.82
CA ALA A 45 18.10 -20.95 -8.28
C ALA A 45 18.65 -21.67 -7.03
N ASP A 46 19.22 -22.85 -7.17
CA ASP A 46 19.84 -23.59 -6.07
C ASP A 46 20.77 -22.67 -5.26
N GLY A 47 20.23 -22.05 -4.22
CA GLY A 47 20.91 -21.02 -3.47
C GLY A 47 20.30 -20.80 -2.09
N PHE A 48 21.11 -20.33 -1.18
CA PHE A 48 20.76 -20.10 0.21
C PHE A 48 19.71 -18.97 0.32
N ALA A 49 18.50 -19.31 0.76
CA ALA A 49 17.48 -18.34 1.12
C ALA A 49 17.75 -17.88 2.58
N PRO A 50 18.08 -16.61 2.83
CA PRO A 50 18.36 -16.18 4.18
C PRO A 50 17.10 -16.28 5.05
N VAL A 51 17.27 -16.88 6.22
CA VAL A 51 16.25 -16.85 7.27
C VAL A 51 16.64 -15.75 8.25
N PRO A 52 15.68 -14.91 8.72
CA PRO A 52 16.00 -13.92 9.73
C PRO A 52 16.66 -14.53 10.96
N GLY A 53 17.77 -13.97 11.38
CA GLY A 53 18.65 -14.46 12.43
C GLY A 53 20.10 -14.57 11.98
N SER A 54 20.95 -15.14 12.83
CA SER A 54 22.33 -15.47 12.46
C SER A 54 22.41 -16.96 12.18
N SER A 55 22.95 -17.32 11.02
CA SER A 55 23.12 -18.71 10.61
C SER A 55 24.51 -18.97 10.07
N ARG A 56 25.00 -20.24 10.22
CA ARG A 56 26.16 -20.70 9.46
C ARG A 56 25.73 -21.00 8.04
N ALA A 57 26.50 -20.53 7.08
CA ALA A 57 26.32 -20.84 5.67
C ALA A 57 27.71 -20.93 5.02
N PRO A 58 27.93 -21.82 4.05
CA PRO A 58 29.22 -21.92 3.37
C PRO A 58 29.64 -20.57 2.80
N ALA A 59 30.93 -20.20 2.97
CA ALA A 59 31.47 -19.00 2.33
C ALA A 59 31.25 -19.08 0.81
N GLY A 60 30.94 -17.97 0.17
CA GLY A 60 30.65 -17.89 -1.25
C GLY A 60 29.22 -18.30 -1.64
N SER A 61 28.38 -18.81 -0.72
CA SER A 61 26.97 -19.10 -1.00
C SER A 61 26.22 -17.83 -1.35
N GLU A 62 25.30 -17.89 -2.31
CA GLU A 62 24.50 -16.74 -2.70
C GLU A 62 23.53 -16.29 -1.61
N VAL A 63 23.50 -14.99 -1.35
CA VAL A 63 22.56 -14.34 -0.43
C VAL A 63 21.51 -13.63 -1.27
N ARG A 64 20.23 -13.96 -1.03
CA ARG A 64 19.12 -13.49 -1.82
C ARG A 64 18.18 -12.60 -1.01
N ALA A 65 17.53 -11.66 -1.70
CA ALA A 65 16.56 -10.75 -1.09
C ALA A 65 15.36 -11.52 -0.52
N LEU A 66 15.00 -11.24 0.73
CA LEU A 66 13.80 -11.81 1.39
C LEU A 66 12.50 -11.36 0.75
N ALA A 67 12.47 -10.14 0.24
CA ALA A 67 11.29 -9.51 -0.33
C ALA A 67 11.69 -8.46 -1.38
N HIS A 68 10.70 -7.99 -2.15
CA HIS A 68 10.88 -6.83 -3.00
C HIS A 68 11.21 -5.61 -2.18
N GLY A 69 12.07 -4.74 -2.68
CA GLY A 69 12.47 -3.53 -1.97
C GLY A 69 13.45 -2.68 -2.76
N ARG A 70 14.04 -1.75 -2.06
CA ARG A 70 15.05 -0.83 -2.57
C ARG A 70 16.25 -0.86 -1.64
N VAL A 71 17.45 -0.72 -2.21
CA VAL A 71 18.68 -0.55 -1.43
C VAL A 71 18.61 0.79 -0.69
N GLU A 72 18.59 0.77 0.63
CA GLU A 72 18.66 1.96 1.48
C GLU A 72 20.12 2.37 1.71
N ALA A 73 20.96 1.40 2.07
CA ALA A 73 22.36 1.66 2.37
C ALA A 73 23.23 0.43 2.11
N VAL A 74 24.47 0.68 1.78
CA VAL A 74 25.57 -0.30 1.75
C VAL A 74 26.67 0.23 2.65
N SER A 75 27.27 -0.64 3.50
CA SER A 75 28.38 -0.18 4.35
C SER A 75 29.59 0.25 3.50
N PRO A 76 30.45 1.17 4.02
CA PRO A 76 31.64 1.62 3.28
C PRO A 76 32.54 0.47 2.83
N GLU A 77 32.63 -0.59 3.62
CA GLU A 77 33.43 -1.78 3.31
C GLU A 77 32.70 -2.76 2.36
N GLY A 78 31.44 -2.44 1.96
CA GLY A 78 30.63 -3.28 1.10
C GLY A 78 30.24 -4.64 1.69
N ARG A 79 30.31 -4.82 3.03
CA ARG A 79 30.06 -6.09 3.70
C ARG A 79 28.71 -6.20 4.41
N SER A 80 27.95 -5.14 4.36
CA SER A 80 26.56 -5.13 4.81
C SER A 80 25.67 -4.31 3.89
N LEU A 81 24.41 -4.69 3.82
CA LEU A 81 23.40 -4.11 2.96
C LEU A 81 22.10 -3.94 3.76
N THR A 82 21.49 -2.79 3.67
CA THR A 82 20.14 -2.54 4.18
C THR A 82 19.18 -2.37 3.01
N LEU A 83 18.12 -3.16 3.01
CA LEU A 83 17.00 -3.03 2.10
C LEU A 83 15.80 -2.42 2.83
N GLU A 84 15.11 -1.56 2.16
CA GLU A 84 13.85 -0.99 2.55
C GLU A 84 12.72 -1.69 1.78
N HIS A 85 11.70 -2.13 2.52
CA HIS A 85 10.52 -2.81 2.00
C HIS A 85 9.28 -2.06 2.41
N PHE A 86 8.29 -2.00 1.52
CA PHE A 86 7.01 -1.41 1.81
C PHE A 86 5.91 -2.45 1.72
N TYR A 87 4.97 -2.42 2.66
CA TYR A 87 3.83 -3.33 2.70
C TYR A 87 2.58 -2.56 3.05
N TYR A 88 1.50 -2.87 2.35
CA TYR A 88 0.17 -2.40 2.71
C TYR A 88 -0.41 -3.32 3.77
N GLU A 89 -0.58 -2.79 4.97
CA GLU A 89 -1.21 -3.49 6.09
C GLU A 89 -2.06 -2.52 6.90
N ASN A 90 -3.25 -2.95 7.30
CA ASN A 90 -4.14 -2.17 8.15
C ASN A 90 -4.37 -0.73 7.65
N HIS A 91 -4.53 -0.56 6.35
CA HIS A 91 -4.71 0.74 5.70
C HIS A 91 -3.51 1.69 5.74
N GLU A 92 -2.34 1.17 6.07
CA GLU A 92 -1.11 1.96 6.13
C GLU A 92 -0.04 1.34 5.25
N LEU A 93 0.73 2.20 4.58
CA LEU A 93 1.97 1.79 3.96
C LEU A 93 3.03 1.64 5.05
N ARG A 94 3.36 0.40 5.38
CA ARG A 94 4.36 0.09 6.40
C ARG A 94 5.73 -0.07 5.79
N ARG A 95 6.69 0.58 6.41
CA ARG A 95 8.11 0.47 6.09
C ARG A 95 8.76 -0.58 6.96
N VAL A 96 9.43 -1.53 6.34
CA VAL A 96 10.24 -2.55 7.01
C VAL A 96 11.63 -2.55 6.41
N ARG A 97 12.64 -2.68 7.24
CA ARG A 97 14.04 -2.80 6.81
C ARG A 97 14.54 -4.22 7.03
N SER A 98 15.28 -4.74 6.08
CA SER A 98 16.08 -5.94 6.28
C SER A 98 17.56 -5.59 6.15
N GLU A 99 18.35 -5.98 7.14
CA GLU A 99 19.79 -5.79 7.17
C GLU A 99 20.47 -7.15 6.97
N TYR A 100 21.42 -7.17 6.06
CA TYR A 100 22.25 -8.33 5.74
C TYR A 100 23.69 -7.98 6.09
N ALA A 101 24.35 -8.80 6.88
CA ALA A 101 25.72 -8.59 7.30
C ALA A 101 26.58 -9.85 7.13
N GLU A 102 27.90 -9.70 7.20
CA GLU A 102 28.91 -10.73 6.96
C GLU A 102 28.91 -11.20 5.49
N LEU A 103 28.69 -10.25 4.58
CA LEU A 103 28.68 -10.48 3.14
C LEU A 103 30.09 -10.39 2.53
N GLU A 104 30.25 -10.92 1.32
CA GLU A 104 31.29 -10.50 0.38
C GLU A 104 30.97 -9.08 -0.15
N ALA A 105 31.78 -8.59 -1.07
CA ALA A 105 31.56 -7.26 -1.65
C ALA A 105 30.18 -7.13 -2.28
N VAL A 106 29.40 -6.17 -1.80
CA VAL A 106 28.11 -5.78 -2.36
C VAL A 106 28.34 -4.80 -3.50
N THR A 107 27.80 -5.11 -4.67
CA THR A 107 27.92 -4.25 -5.88
C THR A 107 26.72 -3.35 -6.10
N LEU A 108 25.61 -3.62 -5.39
CA LEU A 108 24.38 -2.81 -5.45
C LEU A 108 24.62 -1.42 -4.86
N ARG A 109 23.87 -0.44 -5.37
CA ARG A 109 23.98 0.96 -4.94
C ARG A 109 22.69 1.41 -4.22
N PRO A 110 22.78 2.36 -3.30
CA PRO A 110 21.60 3.00 -2.73
C PRO A 110 20.66 3.50 -3.82
N GLY A 111 19.37 3.27 -3.65
CA GLY A 111 18.32 3.60 -4.61
C GLY A 111 17.99 2.49 -5.62
N GLU A 112 18.85 1.48 -5.81
CA GLU A 112 18.54 0.37 -6.72
C GLU A 112 17.39 -0.48 -6.17
N SER A 113 16.44 -0.83 -7.05
CA SER A 113 15.36 -1.75 -6.73
C SER A 113 15.82 -3.20 -6.79
N VAL A 114 15.35 -4.01 -5.85
CA VAL A 114 15.60 -5.44 -5.79
C VAL A 114 14.30 -6.23 -5.78
N THR A 115 14.29 -7.39 -6.40
CA THR A 115 13.16 -8.31 -6.36
C THR A 115 13.39 -9.41 -5.36
N ARG A 116 12.30 -9.96 -4.79
CA ARG A 116 12.38 -11.15 -3.93
C ARG A 116 13.12 -12.28 -4.65
N GLY A 117 14.11 -12.87 -3.97
CA GLY A 117 14.93 -13.94 -4.52
C GLY A 117 16.11 -13.48 -5.38
N GLN A 118 16.22 -12.19 -5.70
CA GLN A 118 17.38 -11.64 -6.40
C GLN A 118 18.66 -11.82 -5.57
N VAL A 119 19.76 -12.18 -6.22
CA VAL A 119 21.08 -12.28 -5.57
C VAL A 119 21.54 -10.88 -5.19
N LEU A 120 21.83 -10.69 -3.92
CA LEU A 120 22.33 -9.44 -3.36
C LEU A 120 23.86 -9.42 -3.26
N SER A 121 24.42 -10.54 -2.85
CA SER A 121 25.84 -10.76 -2.64
C SER A 121 26.09 -12.24 -2.32
N ARG A 122 27.25 -12.56 -1.76
CA ARG A 122 27.63 -13.88 -1.26
C ARG A 122 27.99 -13.84 0.21
N VAL A 123 27.93 -14.98 0.88
CA VAL A 123 28.36 -15.13 2.27
C VAL A 123 29.87 -14.92 2.35
N GLY A 124 30.30 -14.05 3.25
CA GLY A 124 31.72 -13.73 3.43
C GLY A 124 32.56 -14.90 3.96
N ALA A 125 33.87 -14.72 3.97
CA ALA A 125 34.87 -15.77 4.29
C ALA A 125 34.69 -16.43 5.68
N LYS A 126 34.01 -15.75 6.62
CA LYS A 126 33.73 -16.33 7.96
C LYS A 126 32.68 -17.45 7.94
N GLY A 127 32.01 -17.70 6.81
CA GLY A 127 30.96 -18.71 6.71
C GLY A 127 29.76 -18.45 7.64
N ARG A 128 29.42 -17.18 7.83
CA ARG A 128 28.28 -16.72 8.66
C ARG A 128 27.49 -15.68 7.90
N LEU A 129 26.19 -15.72 8.06
CA LEU A 129 25.26 -14.70 7.57
C LEU A 129 24.40 -14.22 8.73
N ALA A 130 24.29 -12.93 8.90
CA ALA A 130 23.35 -12.33 9.83
C ALA A 130 22.30 -11.53 9.05
N VAL A 131 21.02 -11.82 9.33
CA VAL A 131 19.89 -11.09 8.76
C VAL A 131 18.99 -10.61 9.88
N SER A 132 18.72 -9.32 9.92
CA SER A 132 17.80 -8.72 10.89
C SER A 132 16.68 -7.98 10.17
N LEU A 133 15.50 -7.95 10.79
CA LEU A 133 14.33 -7.20 10.33
C LEU A 133 13.98 -6.14 11.38
N HIS A 134 13.60 -4.97 10.89
CA HIS A 134 13.20 -3.82 11.68
C HIS A 134 11.88 -3.25 11.18
N ALA A 135 10.87 -3.21 12.05
CA ALA A 135 9.58 -2.60 11.81
C ALA A 135 9.28 -1.62 12.96
N GLY A 136 9.87 -0.41 12.85
CA GLY A 136 9.94 0.55 13.95
C GLY A 136 10.96 0.17 15.02
N LYS A 137 11.01 -1.11 15.41
CA LYS A 137 12.01 -1.73 16.29
C LYS A 137 12.64 -2.95 15.62
N ARG A 138 13.77 -3.41 16.13
CA ARG A 138 14.34 -4.70 15.73
C ARG A 138 13.40 -5.83 16.16
N LEU A 139 13.04 -6.69 15.21
CA LEU A 139 12.23 -7.87 15.47
C LEU A 139 13.09 -9.00 16.06
N SER A 140 12.57 -9.74 17.01
CA SER A 140 13.14 -11.01 17.44
C SER A 140 13.12 -12.01 16.28
N ALA A 141 13.93 -13.06 16.35
CA ALA A 141 13.97 -14.09 15.32
C ALA A 141 12.61 -14.78 15.12
N ALA A 142 11.81 -14.92 16.17
CA ALA A 142 10.46 -15.47 16.07
C ALA A 142 9.49 -14.51 15.39
N GLU A 143 9.48 -13.23 15.79
CA GLU A 143 8.68 -12.18 15.14
C GLU A 143 9.04 -12.04 13.66
N ALA A 144 10.34 -12.03 13.34
CA ALA A 144 10.82 -11.92 11.96
C ALA A 144 10.40 -13.12 11.10
N ARG A 145 10.44 -14.35 11.62
CA ARG A 145 9.93 -15.53 10.91
C ARG A 145 8.43 -15.47 10.71
N SER A 146 7.67 -15.13 11.74
CA SER A 146 6.22 -14.96 11.66
C SER A 146 5.84 -13.90 10.62
N PHE A 147 6.54 -12.78 10.63
CA PHE A 147 6.37 -11.69 9.68
C PHE A 147 6.60 -12.14 8.23
N THR A 148 7.72 -12.80 7.94
CA THR A 148 8.03 -13.28 6.59
C THR A 148 7.08 -14.37 6.12
N GLN A 149 6.68 -15.29 7.00
CA GLN A 149 5.71 -16.36 6.69
C GLN A 149 4.31 -15.81 6.40
N ALA A 150 3.85 -14.86 7.18
CA ALA A 150 2.54 -14.22 6.96
C ALA A 150 2.48 -13.56 5.57
N ARG A 151 3.55 -12.86 5.18
CA ARG A 151 3.61 -12.16 3.90
C ARG A 151 3.84 -13.06 2.69
N ALA A 152 4.45 -14.21 2.89
CA ALA A 152 4.59 -15.21 1.82
C ALA A 152 3.23 -15.76 1.35
N ARG A 153 2.17 -15.59 2.14
CA ARG A 153 0.80 -16.00 1.81
C ARG A 153 0.00 -14.93 1.09
N LEU A 154 0.45 -13.66 1.13
CA LEU A 154 -0.24 -12.59 0.43
C LEU A 154 0.04 -12.69 -1.07
N PRO A 155 -0.98 -12.47 -1.90
CA PRO A 155 -0.77 -12.39 -3.34
C PRO A 155 0.26 -11.30 -3.65
N LEU A 156 1.16 -11.60 -4.57
CA LEU A 156 2.16 -10.62 -5.02
C LEU A 156 1.60 -9.86 -6.22
N PRO A 157 1.53 -8.52 -6.19
CA PRO A 157 1.10 -7.75 -7.34
C PRO A 157 1.84 -8.10 -8.62
N ALA A 158 3.13 -8.41 -8.53
CA ALA A 158 3.96 -8.81 -9.66
C ALA A 158 3.50 -10.11 -10.35
N SER A 159 2.75 -10.97 -9.67
CA SER A 159 2.22 -12.22 -10.24
C SER A 159 0.82 -12.08 -10.83
N GLU A 160 0.20 -10.92 -10.68
CA GLU A 160 -1.16 -10.69 -11.17
C GLU A 160 -1.16 -10.36 -12.66
N PRO A 161 -2.00 -11.03 -13.45
CA PRO A 161 -2.11 -10.74 -14.89
C PRO A 161 -2.67 -9.34 -15.14
N VAL A 162 -3.54 -8.86 -14.27
CA VAL A 162 -4.09 -7.50 -14.28
C VAL A 162 -4.04 -6.92 -12.88
N LEU A 163 -3.45 -5.73 -12.75
CA LEU A 163 -3.30 -5.00 -11.50
C LEU A 163 -3.73 -3.54 -11.70
N LEU A 164 -4.53 -3.04 -10.78
CA LEU A 164 -4.90 -1.63 -10.70
C LEU A 164 -4.20 -1.02 -9.48
N LEU A 165 -3.37 -0.02 -9.73
CA LEU A 165 -2.79 0.82 -8.69
C LEU A 165 -3.54 2.14 -8.63
N VAL A 166 -4.06 2.49 -7.46
CA VAL A 166 -4.86 3.70 -7.26
C VAL A 166 -4.20 4.54 -6.18
N SER A 167 -3.70 5.70 -6.57
CA SER A 167 -3.04 6.64 -5.68
C SER A 167 -3.98 7.76 -5.24
N HIS A 168 -4.25 7.87 -3.94
CA HIS A 168 -5.00 9.00 -3.38
C HIS A 168 -4.23 10.32 -3.54
N ALA A 169 -2.93 10.31 -3.25
CA ALA A 169 -2.11 11.51 -3.33
C ALA A 169 -1.92 12.01 -4.77
N GLY A 170 -1.90 11.07 -5.73
CA GLY A 170 -1.75 11.39 -7.16
C GLY A 170 -3.06 11.62 -7.90
N ASN A 171 -4.21 11.34 -7.29
CA ASN A 171 -5.52 11.32 -7.98
C ASN A 171 -5.46 10.52 -9.29
N GLU A 172 -4.78 9.39 -9.29
CA GLU A 172 -4.56 8.59 -10.49
C GLU A 172 -4.83 7.10 -10.28
N LEU A 173 -5.26 6.44 -11.34
CA LEU A 173 -5.30 5.01 -11.49
C LEU A 173 -4.31 4.61 -12.60
N ARG A 174 -3.47 3.63 -12.32
CA ARG A 174 -2.60 2.97 -13.29
C ARG A 174 -3.05 1.53 -13.48
N LEU A 175 -3.26 1.14 -14.71
CA LEU A 175 -3.58 -0.23 -15.09
C LEU A 175 -2.31 -0.92 -15.61
N TYR A 176 -2.02 -2.08 -15.03
CA TYR A 176 -0.93 -2.95 -15.45
C TYR A 176 -1.48 -4.25 -16.01
N GLU A 177 -0.95 -4.67 -17.14
CA GLU A 177 -1.17 -5.98 -17.73
C GLU A 177 0.17 -6.69 -17.88
N GLN A 178 0.28 -7.91 -17.33
CA GLN A 178 1.51 -8.70 -17.33
C GLN A 178 2.73 -7.91 -16.82
N GLY A 179 2.54 -7.12 -15.76
CA GLY A 179 3.58 -6.31 -15.14
C GLY A 179 3.99 -5.05 -15.92
N ARG A 180 3.29 -4.70 -16.99
CA ARG A 180 3.55 -3.49 -17.80
C ARG A 180 2.43 -2.49 -17.62
N GLU A 181 2.75 -1.23 -17.31
CA GLU A 181 1.78 -0.14 -17.32
C GLU A 181 1.24 0.05 -18.75
N VAL A 182 -0.06 -0.03 -18.89
CA VAL A 182 -0.74 0.04 -20.20
C VAL A 182 -1.71 1.21 -20.29
N GLU A 183 -2.10 1.76 -19.14
CA GLU A 183 -3.03 2.90 -19.08
C GLU A 183 -2.84 3.67 -17.78
N ARG A 184 -3.09 4.98 -17.84
CA ARG A 184 -3.11 5.88 -16.68
C ARG A 184 -4.23 6.88 -16.85
N VAL A 185 -5.08 7.04 -15.85
CA VAL A 185 -6.21 7.96 -15.87
C VAL A 185 -6.35 8.71 -14.55
N GLU A 186 -6.93 9.90 -14.63
CA GLU A 186 -7.31 10.70 -13.47
C GLU A 186 -8.50 10.10 -12.75
N VAL A 187 -8.48 10.11 -11.41
CA VAL A 187 -9.57 9.60 -10.58
C VAL A 187 -9.91 10.53 -9.42
N GLY A 188 -11.18 10.51 -9.05
CA GLY A 188 -11.67 11.14 -7.84
C GLY A 188 -12.12 10.10 -6.81
N PHE A 189 -12.31 10.55 -5.58
CA PHE A 189 -12.54 9.74 -4.39
C PHE A 189 -13.75 10.19 -3.58
N GLY A 190 -13.94 9.59 -2.43
CA GLY A 190 -14.91 9.99 -1.44
C GLY A 190 -14.70 11.43 -0.94
N GLN A 191 -15.80 12.11 -0.60
CA GLN A 191 -15.80 13.50 -0.14
C GLN A 191 -15.00 13.73 1.15
N ALA A 192 -14.89 12.70 2.00
CA ALA A 192 -14.18 12.80 3.27
C ALA A 192 -12.74 12.29 3.17
N GLU A 193 -11.82 12.94 3.86
CA GLU A 193 -10.41 12.58 3.91
C GLU A 193 -10.12 11.35 4.76
N GLY A 194 -9.04 10.68 4.43
CA GLY A 194 -8.55 9.51 5.12
C GLY A 194 -9.24 8.22 4.71
N PRO A 195 -8.74 7.07 5.20
CA PRO A 195 -9.26 5.76 4.82
C PRO A 195 -10.64 5.50 5.40
N LYS A 196 -11.46 4.76 4.65
CA LYS A 196 -12.79 4.31 5.08
C LYS A 196 -12.72 3.48 6.35
N GLN A 197 -13.60 3.80 7.32
CA GLN A 197 -13.65 3.15 8.62
C GLN A 197 -15.01 2.49 8.89
N VAL A 198 -16.10 3.19 8.56
CA VAL A 198 -17.47 2.76 8.88
C VAL A 198 -18.42 3.09 7.73
N ARG A 199 -19.61 2.51 7.79
CA ARG A 199 -20.68 2.82 6.85
C ARG A 199 -21.04 4.31 6.89
N GLY A 200 -21.16 4.94 5.72
CA GLY A 200 -21.62 6.34 5.59
C GLY A 200 -20.59 7.40 5.91
N ASP A 201 -19.33 7.05 6.07
CA ASP A 201 -18.24 8.02 6.35
C ASP A 201 -17.75 8.78 5.11
N ASN A 202 -18.29 8.48 3.93
CA ASN A 202 -17.94 9.10 2.64
C ASN A 202 -16.45 9.03 2.29
N ARG A 203 -15.75 8.02 2.79
CA ARG A 203 -14.32 7.81 2.58
C ARG A 203 -14.06 6.67 1.62
N THR A 204 -13.02 6.79 0.81
CA THR A 204 -12.52 5.70 0.00
C THR A 204 -11.59 4.82 0.85
N PRO A 205 -11.72 3.49 0.79
CA PRO A 205 -10.82 2.62 1.53
C PRO A 205 -9.42 2.63 0.95
N VAL A 206 -8.45 2.28 1.79
CA VAL A 206 -7.05 2.05 1.42
C VAL A 206 -6.74 0.58 1.70
N GLY A 207 -5.99 -0.07 0.82
CA GLY A 207 -5.63 -1.48 0.99
C GLY A 207 -5.65 -2.28 -0.31
N MET A 208 -5.62 -3.60 -0.16
CA MET A 208 -5.64 -4.55 -1.27
C MET A 208 -7.03 -5.18 -1.40
N TYR A 209 -7.56 -5.12 -2.59
CA TYR A 209 -8.90 -5.61 -2.94
C TYR A 209 -8.86 -6.37 -4.26
N PHE A 210 -10.01 -6.94 -4.66
CA PHE A 210 -10.19 -7.56 -5.97
C PHE A 210 -11.50 -7.09 -6.58
N VAL A 211 -11.52 -6.93 -7.90
CA VAL A 211 -12.76 -6.71 -8.65
C VAL A 211 -13.60 -7.98 -8.57
N VAL A 212 -14.83 -7.88 -8.08
CA VAL A 212 -15.69 -9.06 -7.82
C VAL A 212 -17.04 -9.02 -8.50
N GLN A 213 -17.34 -7.93 -9.18
CA GLN A 213 -18.60 -7.78 -9.93
C GLN A 213 -18.44 -6.67 -10.96
N LYS A 214 -18.99 -6.90 -12.13
CA LYS A 214 -19.03 -5.92 -13.22
C LYS A 214 -20.48 -5.76 -13.70
N HIS A 215 -20.87 -4.53 -13.99
CA HIS A 215 -22.14 -4.23 -14.62
C HIS A 215 -21.99 -3.05 -15.59
N ARG A 216 -22.55 -3.20 -16.79
CA ARG A 216 -22.66 -2.16 -17.81
C ARG A 216 -24.12 -1.98 -18.20
N GLY A 217 -24.58 -0.75 -18.31
CA GLY A 217 -25.93 -0.42 -18.73
C GLY A 217 -26.57 0.70 -17.92
N THR A 218 -27.87 0.73 -17.94
CA THR A 218 -28.66 1.73 -17.19
C THR A 218 -28.76 1.33 -15.73
N PHE A 219 -28.46 2.25 -14.84
CA PHE A 219 -28.64 2.10 -13.41
C PHE A 219 -29.90 2.83 -12.97
N THR A 220 -30.71 2.19 -12.14
CA THR A 220 -31.94 2.74 -11.57
C THR A 220 -31.72 3.23 -10.13
N GLY A 221 -32.67 4.02 -9.61
CA GLY A 221 -32.60 4.57 -8.26
C GLY A 221 -31.88 5.91 -8.15
N ALA A 222 -31.81 6.45 -6.96
CA ALA A 222 -31.35 7.81 -6.67
C ALA A 222 -29.90 8.08 -7.11
N TYR A 223 -29.06 7.06 -7.15
CA TYR A 223 -27.64 7.16 -7.51
C TYR A 223 -27.33 6.70 -8.94
N GLY A 224 -28.31 6.17 -9.67
CA GLY A 224 -28.08 5.57 -10.99
C GLY A 224 -27.42 6.51 -11.99
N GLN A 225 -27.80 7.77 -11.97
CA GLN A 225 -27.24 8.82 -12.83
C GLN A 225 -25.72 9.05 -12.63
N TYR A 226 -25.17 8.72 -11.45
CA TYR A 226 -23.78 8.97 -11.12
C TYR A 226 -22.82 7.88 -11.61
N TYR A 227 -23.33 6.74 -12.13
CA TYR A 227 -22.45 5.62 -12.48
C TYR A 227 -21.83 5.73 -13.90
N GLY A 228 -22.28 6.66 -14.72
CA GLY A 228 -21.76 6.77 -16.08
C GLY A 228 -21.92 5.51 -16.93
N GLY A 229 -22.92 4.70 -16.64
CA GLY A 229 -23.20 3.45 -17.37
C GLY A 229 -22.29 2.27 -17.03
N HIS A 230 -21.36 2.39 -16.08
CA HIS A 230 -20.38 1.35 -15.73
C HIS A 230 -20.20 1.24 -14.23
N TRP A 231 -20.09 0.00 -13.74
CA TRP A 231 -19.81 -0.33 -12.36
C TRP A 231 -18.90 -1.54 -12.23
N LEU A 232 -17.80 -1.36 -11.48
CA LEU A 232 -16.92 -2.47 -11.09
C LEU A 232 -16.81 -2.46 -9.56
N ARG A 233 -17.37 -3.46 -8.91
CA ARG A 233 -17.34 -3.58 -7.44
C ARG A 233 -16.04 -4.21 -6.99
N VAL A 234 -15.45 -3.66 -5.93
CA VAL A 234 -14.36 -4.31 -5.19
C VAL A 234 -14.88 -5.00 -3.93
N ASN A 235 -14.16 -6.01 -3.44
CA ASN A 235 -14.53 -6.79 -2.26
C ASN A 235 -14.16 -6.08 -0.95
N TYR A 236 -14.58 -4.82 -0.82
CA TYR A 236 -14.55 -4.11 0.47
C TYR A 236 -15.72 -4.60 1.36
N PRO A 237 -15.54 -4.83 2.67
CA PRO A 237 -14.28 -4.75 3.44
C PRO A 237 -13.34 -5.93 3.18
N ASN A 238 -12.03 -5.71 3.33
CA ASN A 238 -11.02 -6.76 3.22
C ASN A 238 -10.73 -7.42 4.59
N LEU A 239 -9.75 -8.33 4.63
CA LEU A 239 -9.40 -9.05 5.86
C LEU A 239 -8.87 -8.14 6.98
N TRP A 240 -8.16 -7.06 6.64
CA TRP A 240 -7.64 -6.09 7.64
C TRP A 240 -8.73 -5.15 8.14
N ASP A 241 -9.66 -4.75 7.27
CA ASP A 241 -10.89 -4.06 7.67
C ASP A 241 -11.69 -4.90 8.66
N ALA A 242 -11.77 -6.20 8.40
CA ALA A 242 -12.48 -7.13 9.26
C ALA A 242 -11.80 -7.31 10.62
N GLU A 243 -10.46 -7.43 10.66
CA GLU A 243 -9.72 -7.48 11.93
C GLU A 243 -9.90 -6.19 12.75
N ARG A 244 -9.78 -5.03 12.10
CA ARG A 244 -10.07 -3.74 12.73
C ARG A 244 -11.50 -3.66 13.23
N GLY A 245 -12.46 -4.08 12.41
CA GLY A 245 -13.87 -4.07 12.76
C GLY A 245 -14.20 -4.96 13.95
N LEU A 246 -13.57 -6.13 14.06
CA LEU A 246 -13.67 -7.02 15.23
C LEU A 246 -13.08 -6.35 16.48
N ALA A 247 -11.88 -5.81 16.37
CA ALA A 247 -11.21 -5.14 17.49
C ALA A 247 -12.00 -3.93 18.03
N GLN A 248 -12.76 -3.24 17.14
CA GLN A 248 -13.61 -2.10 17.49
C GLN A 248 -15.06 -2.48 17.85
N GLY A 249 -15.40 -3.77 17.87
CA GLY A 249 -16.76 -4.23 18.14
C GLY A 249 -17.80 -3.83 17.07
N LEU A 250 -17.34 -3.57 15.85
CA LEU A 250 -18.22 -3.24 14.71
C LEU A 250 -18.82 -4.47 14.04
N ILE A 251 -18.14 -5.60 14.16
CA ILE A 251 -18.56 -6.91 13.63
C ILE A 251 -18.23 -8.02 14.63
N THR A 252 -18.86 -9.18 14.45
CA THR A 252 -18.56 -10.38 15.24
C THR A 252 -17.38 -11.17 14.63
N ARG A 253 -16.88 -12.16 15.37
CA ARG A 253 -15.85 -13.07 14.89
C ARG A 253 -16.28 -13.85 13.64
N GLU A 254 -17.52 -14.34 13.65
CA GLU A 254 -18.08 -15.10 12.52
C GLU A 254 -18.17 -14.24 11.25
N VAL A 255 -18.51 -12.96 11.39
CA VAL A 255 -18.53 -12.01 10.27
C VAL A 255 -17.11 -11.76 9.77
N ARG A 256 -16.14 -11.54 10.68
CA ARG A 256 -14.72 -11.39 10.33
C ARG A 256 -14.22 -12.59 9.53
N ASP A 257 -14.51 -13.81 9.98
CA ASP A 257 -14.06 -15.05 9.33
C ASP A 257 -14.68 -15.22 7.93
N ARG A 258 -15.96 -14.82 7.76
CA ARG A 258 -16.60 -14.82 6.42
C ARG A 258 -15.95 -13.79 5.48
N ILE A 259 -15.69 -12.59 5.96
CA ILE A 259 -15.01 -11.55 5.16
C ILE A 259 -13.62 -12.02 4.74
N ALA A 260 -12.81 -12.53 5.67
CA ALA A 260 -11.46 -13.00 5.38
C ALA A 260 -11.47 -14.10 4.31
N ARG A 261 -12.36 -15.08 4.44
CA ARG A 261 -12.51 -16.17 3.46
C ARG A 261 -12.95 -15.67 2.09
N ALA A 262 -13.95 -14.78 2.04
CA ALA A 262 -14.41 -14.21 0.78
C ALA A 262 -13.33 -13.39 0.09
N TRP A 263 -12.49 -12.68 0.86
CA TRP A 263 -11.36 -11.94 0.31
C TRP A 263 -10.29 -12.88 -0.28
N GLU A 264 -9.92 -13.94 0.45
CA GLU A 264 -8.96 -14.95 -0.02
C GLU A 264 -9.46 -15.67 -1.29
N GLU A 265 -10.76 -15.92 -1.38
CA GLU A 265 -11.40 -16.52 -2.55
C GLU A 265 -11.69 -15.52 -3.69
N ARG A 266 -11.32 -14.26 -3.53
CA ARG A 266 -11.62 -13.14 -4.46
C ARG A 266 -13.12 -13.00 -4.77
N LYS A 267 -13.95 -13.21 -3.77
CA LYS A 267 -15.42 -13.11 -3.86
C LYS A 267 -15.95 -11.86 -3.18
N ALA A 268 -17.19 -11.52 -3.48
CA ALA A 268 -17.90 -10.43 -2.80
C ALA A 268 -17.99 -10.69 -1.30
N THR A 269 -17.65 -9.69 -0.50
CA THR A 269 -17.70 -9.75 0.96
C THR A 269 -19.06 -9.31 1.51
N GLU A 270 -19.26 -9.48 2.82
CA GLU A 270 -20.48 -9.16 3.56
C GLU A 270 -20.90 -7.69 3.37
N ALA A 271 -22.12 -7.48 2.89
CA ALA A 271 -22.62 -6.14 2.55
C ALA A 271 -23.26 -5.39 3.72
N SER A 272 -23.77 -6.11 4.72
CA SER A 272 -24.68 -5.57 5.75
C SER A 272 -24.00 -5.28 7.08
N THR A 273 -22.70 -4.97 7.07
CA THR A 273 -21.95 -4.68 8.30
C THR A 273 -21.88 -3.19 8.61
N ARG A 274 -21.49 -2.85 9.84
CA ARG A 274 -21.20 -1.47 10.25
C ARG A 274 -19.93 -0.91 9.56
N LEU A 275 -19.09 -1.76 8.96
CA LEU A 275 -17.96 -1.34 8.13
C LEU A 275 -18.43 -0.71 6.80
N GLY A 276 -19.62 -1.08 6.34
CA GLY A 276 -20.15 -0.69 5.04
C GLY A 276 -19.75 -1.67 3.93
N SER A 277 -20.11 -1.32 2.71
CA SER A 277 -19.83 -2.09 1.48
C SER A 277 -20.10 -1.22 0.26
N GLY A 278 -20.12 -1.83 -0.95
CA GLY A 278 -20.53 -1.13 -2.15
C GLY A 278 -19.51 -0.11 -2.64
N ILE A 279 -18.23 -0.40 -2.45
CA ILE A 279 -17.12 0.36 -3.02
C ILE A 279 -16.78 -0.22 -4.38
N GLY A 280 -16.47 0.65 -5.33
CA GLY A 280 -16.09 0.24 -6.68
C GLY A 280 -15.64 1.40 -7.54
N PHE A 281 -15.47 1.11 -8.83
CA PHE A 281 -15.13 2.08 -9.85
C PHE A 281 -16.36 2.36 -10.71
N HIS A 282 -16.58 3.62 -11.05
CA HIS A 282 -17.64 4.04 -11.96
C HIS A 282 -17.31 5.39 -12.61
N GLY A 283 -18.11 5.80 -13.59
CA GLY A 283 -18.06 7.14 -14.14
C GLY A 283 -18.60 8.19 -13.19
N TRP A 284 -18.79 9.41 -13.68
CA TRP A 284 -19.42 10.47 -12.90
C TRP A 284 -20.38 11.27 -13.80
N ALA A 285 -21.51 11.66 -13.25
CA ALA A 285 -22.46 12.51 -13.96
C ALA A 285 -21.95 13.95 -14.02
N GLY A 286 -21.79 14.47 -15.22
CA GLY A 286 -21.31 15.81 -15.48
C GLY A 286 -19.79 15.91 -15.60
N GLU A 287 -19.35 17.09 -15.97
CA GLU A 287 -17.94 17.42 -16.05
C GLU A 287 -17.39 17.69 -14.64
N TRP A 288 -16.16 17.37 -14.42
CA TRP A 288 -15.43 17.67 -13.19
C TRP A 288 -13.92 17.78 -13.48
N SER A 289 -13.21 18.49 -12.62
CA SER A 289 -11.76 18.58 -12.68
C SER A 289 -11.16 18.47 -11.28
N LEU A 290 -9.89 18.13 -11.19
CA LEU A 290 -9.15 18.13 -9.92
C LEU A 290 -9.01 19.54 -9.36
N GLU A 291 -8.87 20.55 -10.22
CA GLU A 291 -8.75 21.95 -9.80
C GLU A 291 -9.98 22.43 -9.03
N GLU A 292 -11.18 22.05 -9.51
CA GLU A 292 -12.45 22.49 -8.92
C GLU A 292 -12.85 21.66 -7.68
N THR A 293 -12.58 20.37 -7.71
CA THR A 293 -13.12 19.41 -6.73
C THR A 293 -12.08 18.89 -5.74
N GLY A 294 -10.78 19.09 -6.03
CA GLY A 294 -9.70 18.42 -5.30
C GLY A 294 -9.80 16.89 -5.37
N GLY A 295 -10.50 16.38 -6.39
CA GLY A 295 -10.76 14.94 -6.54
C GLY A 295 -11.76 14.37 -5.53
N ARG A 296 -12.56 15.21 -4.85
CA ARG A 296 -13.51 14.80 -3.81
C ARG A 296 -14.94 14.84 -4.32
N LEU A 297 -15.45 13.71 -4.77
CA LEU A 297 -16.68 13.63 -5.54
C LEU A 297 -17.72 12.69 -4.93
N SER A 298 -17.30 11.47 -4.59
CA SER A 298 -18.19 10.36 -4.34
C SER A 298 -18.52 10.16 -2.85
N TRP A 299 -19.30 9.14 -2.55
CA TRP A 299 -19.58 8.67 -1.18
C TRP A 299 -18.63 7.53 -0.75
N GLY A 300 -17.47 7.42 -1.42
CA GLY A 300 -16.43 6.47 -1.10
C GLY A 300 -15.94 5.62 -2.28
N CYS A 301 -16.58 5.68 -3.42
CA CYS A 301 -16.15 5.02 -4.65
C CYS A 301 -14.98 5.76 -5.31
N ILE A 302 -14.28 5.06 -6.20
CA ILE A 302 -13.31 5.65 -7.10
C ILE A 302 -14.05 6.02 -8.38
N VAL A 303 -14.01 7.29 -8.74
CA VAL A 303 -14.70 7.80 -9.92
C VAL A 303 -13.70 8.26 -10.98
N MET A 304 -14.07 8.15 -12.23
CA MET A 304 -13.28 8.63 -13.36
C MET A 304 -14.19 9.24 -14.42
N HIS A 305 -13.63 9.89 -15.41
CA HIS A 305 -14.40 10.42 -16.53
C HIS A 305 -15.10 9.29 -17.29
N ASN A 306 -16.30 9.54 -17.79
CA ASN A 306 -17.09 8.51 -18.48
C ASN A 306 -16.38 7.88 -19.69
N PRO A 307 -15.63 8.60 -20.51
CA PRO A 307 -14.82 7.98 -21.57
C PRO A 307 -13.77 7.02 -21.03
N ASP A 308 -13.16 7.34 -19.88
CA ASP A 308 -12.11 6.52 -19.28
C ASP A 308 -12.66 5.21 -18.74
N ILE A 309 -13.71 5.25 -17.93
CA ILE A 309 -14.33 4.01 -17.43
C ILE A 309 -14.86 3.15 -18.56
N SER A 310 -15.41 3.75 -19.63
CA SER A 310 -15.90 3.01 -20.79
C SER A 310 -14.75 2.28 -21.50
N ARG A 311 -13.60 2.93 -21.65
CA ARG A 311 -12.39 2.36 -22.27
C ARG A 311 -11.76 1.27 -21.41
N LEU A 312 -11.69 1.48 -20.10
CA LEU A 312 -11.01 0.58 -19.17
C LEU A 312 -11.87 -0.61 -18.74
N PHE A 313 -13.19 -0.51 -18.83
CA PHE A 313 -14.11 -1.49 -18.25
C PHE A 313 -13.81 -2.93 -18.67
N ASP A 314 -13.55 -3.18 -19.95
CA ASP A 314 -13.28 -4.53 -20.45
C ASP A 314 -11.89 -5.03 -20.07
N ARG A 315 -10.95 -4.12 -19.81
CA ARG A 315 -9.57 -4.42 -19.40
C ARG A 315 -9.43 -4.70 -17.89
N MET A 316 -10.47 -4.45 -17.11
CA MET A 316 -10.50 -4.69 -15.67
C MET A 316 -11.39 -5.91 -15.36
N PRO A 317 -10.89 -7.16 -15.47
CA PRO A 317 -11.69 -8.36 -15.29
C PRO A 317 -12.06 -8.59 -13.82
N GLU A 318 -13.09 -9.39 -13.57
CA GLU A 318 -13.31 -9.97 -12.24
C GLU A 318 -12.09 -10.78 -11.82
N GLY A 319 -11.72 -10.70 -10.55
CA GLY A 319 -10.50 -11.27 -10.00
C GLY A 319 -9.27 -10.37 -10.12
N ALA A 320 -9.31 -9.27 -10.90
CA ALA A 320 -8.20 -8.31 -10.97
C ALA A 320 -7.88 -7.73 -9.60
N MET A 321 -6.59 -7.68 -9.26
CA MET A 321 -6.14 -7.06 -8.02
C MET A 321 -6.22 -5.54 -8.11
N VAL A 322 -6.63 -4.94 -7.01
CA VAL A 322 -6.71 -3.49 -6.82
C VAL A 322 -5.93 -3.14 -5.56
N VAL A 323 -4.96 -2.26 -5.67
CA VAL A 323 -4.24 -1.68 -4.53
C VAL A 323 -4.53 -0.19 -4.49
N ILE A 324 -5.16 0.26 -3.40
CA ILE A 324 -5.52 1.66 -3.15
C ILE A 324 -4.63 2.19 -2.02
N PHE A 325 -3.92 3.31 -2.22
CA PHE A 325 -2.94 3.87 -1.29
C PHE A 325 -2.87 5.40 -1.32
#